data_e0c7fe38144df7f567904bfd452a2874
#
_entry.id   e0c7fe38144df7f567904bfd452a2874
#
_cell.length_a   1.000
_cell.length_b   1.000
_cell.length_c   1.000
_cell.angle_alpha   90.00
_cell.angle_beta   90.00
_cell.angle_gamma   90.00
#
_symmetry.space_group_name_H-M   'P 1'
#
loop_
_entity.id
_entity.type
_entity.pdbx_description
1 polymer ?
#
loop_
_entity_poly.entity_id
_entity_poly.type
_entity_poly.pdbx_seq_one_letter_code
_entity_poly.pdbx_strand_id
1 'polypeptide(L)'
;MAAPRVWIASSSYNREVSVAEHKSRAPASVACFVLTVSDTRTPDTDSSGRAIRELLTAAGHTVTAARIVRDEPDDVTEAIEQQLAHAATRVVITTGGTGITSRDGTFEAIDRLLEKRLDGFGELFRMLSFQEIGAAAMLTRAAAGTIARKAVFVLPGSEHAVRLAMTRLILPELGHVVQQLDK
;
A
#
# COMPACT_ATOMS: atom_id res chain seq x y z
N MET A 1 53.06 -9.30 -23.78
CA MET A 1 52.00 -9.85 -22.88
C MET A 1 51.30 -8.67 -22.23
N ALA A 2 50.05 -8.41 -22.64
CA ALA A 2 49.24 -7.31 -22.08
C ALA A 2 48.37 -7.85 -20.94
N ALA A 3 48.36 -7.20 -19.80
CA ALA A 3 47.58 -7.57 -18.62
C ALA A 3 46.11 -7.33 -18.88
N PRO A 4 45.21 -8.17 -18.34
CA PRO A 4 43.75 -7.98 -18.50
C PRO A 4 43.28 -6.79 -17.69
N ARG A 5 42.54 -5.86 -18.32
CA ARG A 5 41.80 -4.78 -17.64
C ARG A 5 40.66 -5.39 -16.87
N VAL A 6 40.72 -5.30 -15.54
CA VAL A 6 39.64 -5.63 -14.64
C VAL A 6 38.61 -4.50 -14.68
N TRP A 7 37.43 -4.80 -15.25
CA TRP A 7 36.26 -3.94 -15.16
C TRP A 7 35.50 -4.26 -13.87
N ILE A 8 35.78 -3.53 -12.80
CA ILE A 8 34.99 -3.57 -11.58
C ILE A 8 34.65 -2.13 -11.16
N ALA A 9 33.36 -1.91 -10.85
CA ALA A 9 32.77 -0.80 -10.11
C ALA A 9 32.45 0.50 -10.86
N SER A 10 31.34 0.49 -11.60
CA SER A 10 30.54 1.73 -11.79
C SER A 10 29.02 1.52 -11.75
N SER A 11 28.55 0.29 -11.47
CA SER A 11 27.11 -0.05 -11.59
C SER A 11 26.26 0.28 -10.35
N SER A 12 26.82 0.28 -9.14
CA SER A 12 26.07 0.56 -7.90
C SER A 12 25.86 2.06 -7.66
N TYR A 13 26.88 2.87 -7.87
CA TYR A 13 26.83 4.32 -7.66
C TYR A 13 25.82 5.02 -8.58
N ASN A 14 25.79 4.65 -9.87
CA ASN A 14 24.80 5.21 -10.82
C ASN A 14 23.36 4.80 -10.51
N ARG A 15 23.13 3.67 -9.84
CA ARG A 15 21.79 3.17 -9.50
C ARG A 15 21.21 3.91 -8.30
N GLU A 16 22.02 4.20 -7.28
CA GLU A 16 21.59 4.97 -6.10
C GLU A 16 21.31 6.44 -6.43
N VAL A 17 22.13 7.06 -7.27
CA VAL A 17 21.92 8.44 -7.75
C VAL A 17 20.62 8.54 -8.55
N SER A 18 20.34 7.57 -9.43
CA SER A 18 19.11 7.55 -10.23
C SER A 18 17.84 7.45 -9.37
N VAL A 19 17.83 6.59 -8.34
CA VAL A 19 16.66 6.45 -7.44
C VAL A 19 16.48 7.71 -6.59
N ALA A 20 17.57 8.31 -6.07
CA ALA A 20 17.52 9.53 -5.29
C ALA A 20 17.02 10.73 -6.11
N GLU A 21 17.48 10.87 -7.36
CA GLU A 21 17.01 11.91 -8.29
C GLU A 21 15.53 11.76 -8.64
N HIS A 22 15.07 10.53 -8.84
CA HIS A 22 13.65 10.27 -9.07
C HIS A 22 12.80 10.64 -7.85
N LYS A 23 13.24 10.31 -6.65
CA LYS A 23 12.53 10.65 -5.40
C LYS A 23 12.52 12.15 -5.09
N SER A 24 13.55 12.90 -5.50
CA SER A 24 13.61 14.35 -5.24
C SER A 24 12.49 15.16 -5.91
N ARG A 25 11.85 14.63 -6.93
CA ARG A 25 10.72 15.25 -7.65
C ARG A 25 9.36 14.73 -7.19
N ALA A 26 9.34 13.81 -6.23
CA ALA A 26 8.10 13.25 -5.71
C ALA A 26 7.32 14.31 -4.90
N PRO A 27 5.97 14.30 -4.95
CA PRO A 27 5.17 15.21 -4.15
C PRO A 27 5.43 14.97 -2.65
N ALA A 28 5.69 16.05 -1.92
CA ALA A 28 5.94 16.01 -0.47
C ALA A 28 4.67 15.62 0.32
N SER A 29 3.48 15.92 -0.22
CA SER A 29 2.20 15.53 0.36
C SER A 29 1.34 14.80 -0.67
N VAL A 30 0.73 13.71 -0.25
CA VAL A 30 -0.16 12.88 -1.06
C VAL A 30 -1.52 12.81 -0.38
N ALA A 31 -2.58 12.96 -1.16
CA ALA A 31 -3.96 12.88 -0.72
C ALA A 31 -4.43 11.41 -0.71
N CYS A 32 -4.71 10.88 0.46
CA CYS A 32 -5.03 9.47 0.71
C CYS A 32 -6.45 9.30 1.25
N PHE A 33 -7.14 8.28 0.78
CA PHE A 33 -8.38 7.76 1.35
C PHE A 33 -8.10 6.48 2.13
N VAL A 34 -8.72 6.33 3.30
CA VAL A 34 -8.56 5.16 4.17
C VAL A 34 -9.89 4.40 4.27
N LEU A 35 -9.88 3.11 3.93
CA LEU A 35 -11.04 2.24 4.00
C LEU A 35 -10.80 1.09 4.98
N THR A 36 -11.56 1.04 6.05
CA THR A 36 -11.58 -0.12 6.95
C THR A 36 -12.72 -1.05 6.58
N VAL A 37 -12.40 -2.30 6.33
CA VAL A 37 -13.37 -3.35 5.99
C VAL A 37 -13.57 -4.23 7.21
N SER A 38 -14.76 -4.17 7.80
CA SER A 38 -15.07 -4.91 9.03
C SER A 38 -16.55 -4.91 9.35
N ASP A 39 -17.08 -6.06 9.77
CA ASP A 39 -18.44 -6.19 10.28
C ASP A 39 -18.62 -5.71 11.73
N THR A 40 -17.51 -5.56 12.47
CA THR A 40 -17.56 -5.35 13.93
C THR A 40 -16.91 -4.04 14.40
N ARG A 41 -16.09 -3.41 13.56
CA ARG A 41 -15.41 -2.16 13.93
C ARG A 41 -16.35 -0.97 13.86
N THR A 42 -16.16 -0.06 14.81
CA THR A 42 -16.75 1.27 14.85
C THR A 42 -15.65 2.32 14.79
N PRO A 43 -15.95 3.61 14.59
CA PRO A 43 -14.93 4.67 14.64
C PRO A 43 -14.05 4.63 15.90
N ASP A 44 -14.62 4.24 17.05
CA ASP A 44 -13.90 4.16 18.33
C ASP A 44 -13.02 2.92 18.45
N THR A 45 -13.39 1.82 17.81
CA THR A 45 -12.68 0.52 17.89
C THR A 45 -11.79 0.23 16.70
N ASP A 46 -11.79 1.07 15.67
CA ASP A 46 -10.96 0.93 14.46
C ASP A 46 -9.52 1.36 14.73
N SER A 47 -8.74 0.47 15.37
CA SER A 47 -7.33 0.72 15.65
C SER A 47 -6.46 0.74 14.39
N SER A 48 -6.74 -0.12 13.41
CA SER A 48 -5.97 -0.21 12.16
C SER A 48 -6.17 1.01 11.26
N GLY A 49 -7.42 1.42 10.98
CA GLY A 49 -7.69 2.62 10.19
C GLY A 49 -7.20 3.90 10.89
N ARG A 50 -7.30 3.95 12.23
CA ARG A 50 -6.71 5.05 13.01
C ARG A 50 -5.20 5.09 12.86
N ALA A 51 -4.50 3.96 12.96
CA ALA A 51 -3.06 3.90 12.78
C ALA A 51 -2.61 4.37 11.39
N ILE A 52 -3.34 4.03 10.32
CA ILE A 52 -3.05 4.52 8.96
C ILE A 52 -3.16 6.05 8.93
N ARG A 53 -4.25 6.62 9.45
CA ARG A 53 -4.49 8.07 9.43
C ARG A 53 -3.43 8.84 10.21
N GLU A 54 -3.09 8.36 11.41
CA GLU A 54 -2.05 8.95 12.26
C GLU A 54 -0.68 8.96 11.55
N LEU A 55 -0.30 7.82 10.96
CA LEU A 55 0.97 7.66 10.27
C LEU A 55 1.04 8.52 9.00
N LEU A 56 -0.02 8.61 8.21
CA LEU A 56 -0.10 9.51 7.05
C LEU A 56 0.05 10.97 7.47
N THR A 57 -0.68 11.40 8.49
CA THR A 57 -0.63 12.78 9.00
C THR A 57 0.74 13.11 9.57
N ALA A 58 1.32 12.21 10.36
CA ALA A 58 2.67 12.40 10.92
C ALA A 58 3.77 12.50 9.84
N ALA A 59 3.56 11.84 8.69
CA ALA A 59 4.46 11.91 7.53
C ALA A 59 4.16 13.11 6.59
N GLY A 60 3.22 13.98 6.93
CA GLY A 60 2.88 15.18 6.14
C GLY A 60 1.92 14.93 4.97
N HIS A 61 1.29 13.76 4.91
CA HIS A 61 0.28 13.44 3.91
C HIS A 61 -1.12 13.85 4.36
N THR A 62 -2.04 14.01 3.41
CA THR A 62 -3.42 14.42 3.67
C THR A 62 -4.37 13.22 3.64
N VAL A 63 -5.16 13.04 4.68
CA VAL A 63 -6.28 12.09 4.67
C VAL A 63 -7.52 12.82 4.16
N THR A 64 -7.97 12.48 2.93
CA THR A 64 -9.13 13.12 2.29
C THR A 64 -10.43 12.68 2.93
N ALA A 65 -10.54 11.40 3.28
CA ALA A 65 -11.65 10.83 4.02
C ALA A 65 -11.23 9.48 4.63
N ALA A 66 -12.03 9.00 5.59
CA ALA A 66 -11.92 7.65 6.12
C ALA A 66 -13.35 7.07 6.26
N ARG A 67 -13.51 5.79 5.90
CA ARG A 67 -14.80 5.08 6.01
C ARG A 67 -14.58 3.69 6.59
N ILE A 68 -15.62 3.18 7.24
CA ILE A 68 -15.73 1.78 7.63
C ILE A 68 -16.89 1.21 6.83
N VAL A 69 -16.67 0.09 6.16
CA VAL A 69 -17.70 -0.66 5.44
C VAL A 69 -17.71 -2.10 5.92
N ARG A 70 -18.80 -2.81 5.67
CA ARG A 70 -18.91 -4.25 5.97
C ARG A 70 -17.96 -5.04 5.06
N ASP A 71 -17.61 -6.26 5.48
CA ASP A 71 -16.84 -7.21 4.68
C ASP A 71 -17.77 -7.89 3.65
N GLU A 72 -18.34 -7.05 2.77
CA GLU A 72 -19.15 -7.45 1.64
C GLU A 72 -18.50 -6.90 0.36
N PRO A 73 -18.21 -7.73 -0.64
CA PRO A 73 -17.52 -7.31 -1.87
C PRO A 73 -18.14 -6.10 -2.56
N ASP A 74 -19.46 -6.01 -2.60
CA ASP A 74 -20.17 -4.90 -3.25
C ASP A 74 -19.99 -3.59 -2.47
N ASP A 75 -20.12 -3.60 -1.12
CA ASP A 75 -19.93 -2.43 -0.27
C ASP A 75 -18.49 -1.87 -0.42
N VAL A 76 -17.50 -2.77 -0.51
CA VAL A 76 -16.09 -2.41 -0.66
C VAL A 76 -15.82 -1.85 -2.06
N THR A 77 -16.31 -2.51 -3.09
CA THR A 77 -16.15 -2.07 -4.49
C THR A 77 -16.76 -0.69 -4.69
N GLU A 78 -18.00 -0.48 -4.24
CA GLU A 78 -18.66 0.83 -4.32
C GLU A 78 -17.89 1.93 -3.60
N ALA A 79 -17.39 1.66 -2.38
CA ALA A 79 -16.61 2.64 -1.62
C ALA A 79 -15.30 3.02 -2.34
N ILE A 80 -14.64 2.07 -2.98
CA ILE A 80 -13.43 2.31 -3.76
C ILE A 80 -13.76 3.11 -5.01
N GLU A 81 -14.75 2.71 -5.80
CA GLU A 81 -15.14 3.37 -7.05
C GLU A 81 -15.53 4.84 -6.82
N GLN A 82 -16.27 5.13 -5.75
CA GLN A 82 -16.59 6.50 -5.35
C GLN A 82 -15.31 7.32 -5.11
N GLN A 83 -14.29 6.74 -4.49
CA GLN A 83 -13.02 7.44 -4.25
C GLN A 83 -12.13 7.52 -5.49
N LEU A 84 -12.24 6.56 -6.39
CA LEU A 84 -11.57 6.64 -7.69
C LEU A 84 -12.12 7.80 -8.54
N ALA A 85 -13.41 8.09 -8.44
CA ALA A 85 -14.02 9.25 -9.09
C ALA A 85 -13.66 10.59 -8.43
N HIS A 86 -13.20 10.59 -7.17
CA HIS A 86 -12.87 11.82 -6.43
C HIS A 86 -11.50 12.38 -6.86
N ALA A 87 -11.49 13.54 -7.51
CA ALA A 87 -10.29 14.12 -8.15
C ALA A 87 -9.12 14.34 -7.18
N ALA A 88 -9.38 14.70 -5.91
CA ALA A 88 -8.34 14.96 -4.93
C ALA A 88 -7.65 13.68 -4.43
N THR A 89 -8.33 12.54 -4.40
CA THR A 89 -7.74 11.29 -3.91
C THR A 89 -6.73 10.74 -4.91
N ARG A 90 -5.51 10.49 -4.45
CA ARG A 90 -4.42 9.89 -5.27
C ARG A 90 -4.11 8.46 -4.86
N VAL A 91 -4.37 8.12 -3.61
CA VAL A 91 -4.07 6.81 -3.03
C VAL A 91 -5.26 6.33 -2.21
N VAL A 92 -5.60 5.06 -2.37
CA VAL A 92 -6.57 4.33 -1.55
C VAL A 92 -5.80 3.31 -0.71
N ILE A 93 -5.98 3.32 0.59
CA ILE A 93 -5.40 2.32 1.49
C ILE A 93 -6.54 1.60 2.19
N THR A 94 -6.67 0.30 1.96
CA THR A 94 -7.69 -0.54 2.61
C THR A 94 -7.06 -1.39 3.71
N THR A 95 -7.80 -1.69 4.75
CA THR A 95 -7.39 -2.61 5.84
C THR A 95 -8.55 -3.48 6.27
N GLY A 96 -8.33 -4.77 6.42
CA GLY A 96 -9.35 -5.78 6.74
C GLY A 96 -9.88 -6.52 5.51
N GLY A 97 -10.76 -7.50 5.73
CA GLY A 97 -11.38 -8.31 4.66
C GLY A 97 -10.41 -9.18 3.86
N THR A 98 -9.24 -9.50 4.42
CA THR A 98 -8.20 -10.26 3.73
C THR A 98 -8.04 -11.69 4.25
N GLY A 99 -8.99 -12.20 5.03
CA GLY A 99 -8.96 -13.56 5.57
C GLY A 99 -9.13 -14.63 4.49
N ILE A 100 -9.03 -15.89 4.89
CA ILE A 100 -9.09 -17.06 3.99
C ILE A 100 -10.39 -17.88 4.15
N THR A 101 -11.35 -17.37 4.90
CA THR A 101 -12.64 -18.06 5.06
C THR A 101 -13.51 -17.88 3.81
N SER A 102 -14.53 -18.70 3.66
CA SER A 102 -15.46 -18.63 2.52
C SER A 102 -16.23 -17.30 2.43
N ARG A 103 -16.25 -16.53 3.52
CA ARG A 103 -16.88 -15.21 3.58
C ARG A 103 -15.94 -14.07 3.16
N ASP A 104 -14.63 -14.26 3.29
CA ASP A 104 -13.62 -13.24 2.98
C ASP A 104 -13.47 -13.08 1.46
N GLY A 105 -14.26 -12.20 0.87
CA GLY A 105 -14.26 -11.93 -0.58
C GLY A 105 -13.66 -10.58 -0.98
N THR A 106 -13.37 -9.72 0.00
CA THR A 106 -12.87 -8.36 -0.23
C THR A 106 -11.54 -8.33 -0.96
N PHE A 107 -10.59 -9.20 -0.58
CA PHE A 107 -9.29 -9.25 -1.27
C PHE A 107 -9.44 -9.53 -2.76
N GLU A 108 -10.24 -10.55 -3.13
CA GLU A 108 -10.51 -10.92 -4.51
C GLU A 108 -11.26 -9.83 -5.27
N ALA A 109 -12.21 -9.15 -4.61
CA ALA A 109 -12.96 -8.06 -5.22
C ALA A 109 -12.03 -6.91 -5.62
N ILE A 110 -11.18 -6.46 -4.70
CA ILE A 110 -10.22 -5.38 -4.98
C ILE A 110 -9.18 -5.83 -6.01
N ASP A 111 -8.68 -7.05 -5.89
CA ASP A 111 -7.66 -7.59 -6.79
C ASP A 111 -8.11 -7.63 -8.26
N ARG A 112 -9.39 -7.90 -8.52
CA ARG A 112 -9.99 -7.85 -9.86
C ARG A 112 -10.10 -6.43 -10.42
N LEU A 113 -10.16 -5.41 -9.57
CA LEU A 113 -10.20 -4.01 -10.01
C LEU A 113 -8.82 -3.49 -10.42
N LEU A 114 -7.74 -4.15 -9.99
CA LEU A 114 -6.39 -3.68 -10.28
C LEU A 114 -6.06 -3.81 -11.77
N GLU A 115 -5.78 -2.69 -12.42
CA GLU A 115 -5.30 -2.63 -13.81
C GLU A 115 -3.85 -3.11 -13.92
N LYS A 116 -3.03 -2.76 -12.94
CA LYS A 116 -1.63 -3.18 -12.82
C LYS A 116 -1.34 -3.56 -11.38
N ARG A 117 -0.72 -4.71 -11.19
CA ARG A 117 -0.29 -5.16 -9.85
C ARG A 117 1.13 -4.70 -9.57
N LEU A 118 1.38 -4.36 -8.31
CA LEU A 118 2.72 -4.12 -7.75
C LEU A 118 3.10 -5.36 -6.92
N ASP A 119 3.44 -6.45 -7.60
CA ASP A 119 3.67 -7.76 -6.96
C ASP A 119 4.75 -7.70 -5.89
N GLY A 120 5.81 -6.90 -6.12
CA GLY A 120 6.88 -6.67 -5.17
C GLY A 120 6.41 -6.12 -3.81
N PHE A 121 5.28 -5.41 -3.74
CA PHE A 121 4.71 -4.98 -2.47
C PHE A 121 4.33 -6.18 -1.59
N GLY A 122 3.54 -7.10 -2.15
CA GLY A 122 3.11 -8.30 -1.41
C GLY A 122 4.27 -9.21 -1.03
N GLU A 123 5.27 -9.34 -1.89
CA GLU A 123 6.49 -10.12 -1.63
C GLU A 123 7.30 -9.56 -0.47
N LEU A 124 7.61 -8.25 -0.51
CA LEU A 124 8.34 -7.56 0.54
C LEU A 124 7.56 -7.55 1.85
N PHE A 125 6.25 -7.35 1.81
CA PHE A 125 5.42 -7.36 3.01
C PHE A 125 5.41 -8.73 3.68
N ARG A 126 5.26 -9.83 2.92
CA ARG A 126 5.34 -11.20 3.46
C ARG A 126 6.72 -11.53 4.01
N MET A 127 7.78 -11.08 3.34
CA MET A 127 9.16 -11.24 3.86
C MET A 127 9.34 -10.56 5.22
N LEU A 128 8.89 -9.30 5.35
CA LEU A 128 8.97 -8.55 6.60
C LEU A 128 8.09 -9.20 7.69
N SER A 129 6.88 -9.61 7.33
CA SER A 129 5.97 -10.33 8.25
C SER A 129 6.58 -11.64 8.73
N PHE A 130 7.26 -12.39 7.86
CA PHE A 130 7.95 -13.63 8.25
C PHE A 130 9.05 -13.38 9.30
N GLN A 131 9.76 -12.27 9.22
CA GLN A 131 10.78 -11.90 10.20
C GLN A 131 10.18 -11.62 11.59
N GLU A 132 8.92 -11.18 11.68
CA GLU A 132 8.25 -10.82 12.93
C GLU A 132 7.41 -11.97 13.52
N ILE A 133 6.67 -12.69 12.67
CA ILE A 133 5.68 -13.68 13.10
C ILE A 133 5.96 -15.11 12.59
N GLY A 134 7.10 -15.32 11.92
CA GLY A 134 7.51 -16.63 11.43
C GLY A 134 6.54 -17.20 10.38
N ALA A 135 6.32 -18.51 10.41
CA ALA A 135 5.53 -19.25 9.43
C ALA A 135 4.06 -18.76 9.30
N ALA A 136 3.50 -18.13 10.34
CA ALA A 136 2.16 -17.56 10.27
C ALA A 136 2.01 -16.50 9.16
N ALA A 137 3.11 -15.88 8.72
CA ALA A 137 3.14 -14.95 7.61
C ALA A 137 2.66 -15.56 6.28
N MET A 138 2.67 -16.89 6.11
CA MET A 138 2.13 -17.56 4.93
C MET A 138 0.63 -17.29 4.71
N LEU A 139 -0.11 -16.96 5.77
CA LEU A 139 -1.53 -16.62 5.72
C LEU A 139 -1.77 -15.14 5.40
N THR A 140 -0.70 -14.35 5.30
CA THR A 140 -0.80 -12.92 5.06
C THR A 140 -1.15 -12.64 3.60
N ARG A 141 -2.31 -12.02 3.40
CA ARG A 141 -2.79 -11.58 2.11
C ARG A 141 -2.72 -10.05 2.06
N ALA A 142 -1.82 -9.56 1.22
CA ALA A 142 -1.64 -8.14 0.96
C ALA A 142 -1.30 -7.94 -0.51
N ALA A 143 -1.82 -6.89 -1.10
CA ALA A 143 -1.58 -6.53 -2.48
C ALA A 143 -1.45 -5.01 -2.65
N ALA A 144 -0.85 -4.60 -3.74
CA ALA A 144 -0.90 -3.22 -4.20
C ALA A 144 -0.99 -3.20 -5.72
N GLY A 145 -1.53 -2.12 -6.24
CA GLY A 145 -1.65 -1.93 -7.69
C GLY A 145 -2.19 -0.56 -8.04
N THR A 146 -2.64 -0.42 -9.29
CA THR A 146 -3.17 0.83 -9.81
C THR A 146 -4.57 0.64 -10.36
N ILE A 147 -5.42 1.66 -10.19
CA ILE A 147 -6.74 1.76 -10.80
C ILE A 147 -6.92 3.22 -11.21
N ALA A 148 -7.29 3.51 -12.46
CA ALA A 148 -7.57 4.86 -12.95
C ALA A 148 -6.47 5.88 -12.56
N ARG A 149 -5.20 5.51 -12.71
CA ARG A 149 -4.02 6.32 -12.35
C ARG A 149 -3.93 6.67 -10.86
N LYS A 150 -4.54 5.90 -9.99
CA LYS A 150 -4.41 6.00 -8.53
C LYS A 150 -3.77 4.73 -7.99
N ALA A 151 -3.02 4.85 -6.90
CA ALA A 151 -2.47 3.69 -6.22
C ALA A 151 -3.49 3.12 -5.23
N VAL A 152 -3.56 1.81 -5.14
CA VAL A 152 -4.39 1.09 -4.17
C VAL A 152 -3.50 0.12 -3.41
N PHE A 153 -3.58 0.16 -2.08
CA PHE A 153 -2.90 -0.77 -1.17
C PHE A 153 -3.95 -1.53 -0.36
N VAL A 154 -3.81 -2.84 -0.31
CA VAL A 154 -4.70 -3.76 0.43
C VAL A 154 -3.91 -4.38 1.56
N LEU A 155 -4.30 -4.11 2.81
CA LEU A 155 -3.58 -4.51 4.01
C LEU A 155 -4.43 -5.44 4.89
N PRO A 156 -3.81 -6.33 5.66
CA PRO A 156 -4.49 -7.10 6.70
C PRO A 156 -5.14 -6.20 7.76
N GLY A 157 -6.16 -6.71 8.44
CA GLY A 157 -6.93 -5.97 9.44
C GLY A 157 -6.23 -5.76 10.80
N SER A 158 -5.05 -6.34 11.03
CA SER A 158 -4.33 -6.15 12.29
C SER A 158 -3.56 -4.84 12.31
N GLU A 159 -3.63 -4.09 13.42
CA GLU A 159 -2.89 -2.83 13.59
C GLU A 159 -1.38 -3.05 13.43
N HIS A 160 -0.85 -4.14 13.94
CA HIS A 160 0.57 -4.47 13.82
C HIS A 160 1.01 -4.62 12.36
N ALA A 161 0.26 -5.39 11.55
CA ALA A 161 0.53 -5.56 10.13
C ALA A 161 0.42 -4.23 9.35
N VAL A 162 -0.56 -3.40 9.71
CA VAL A 162 -0.73 -2.06 9.15
C VAL A 162 0.49 -1.18 9.45
N ARG A 163 0.93 -1.11 10.70
CA ARG A 163 2.12 -0.32 11.08
C ARG A 163 3.36 -0.79 10.35
N LEU A 164 3.57 -2.10 10.22
CA LEU A 164 4.67 -2.67 9.46
C LEU A 164 4.64 -2.23 7.99
N ALA A 165 3.50 -2.42 7.30
CA ALA A 165 3.34 -2.03 5.90
C ALA A 165 3.55 -0.53 5.69
N MET A 166 2.91 0.29 6.52
CA MET A 166 2.98 1.75 6.41
C MET A 166 4.41 2.26 6.60
N THR A 167 5.07 1.85 7.68
CA THR A 167 6.38 2.40 8.04
C THR A 167 7.52 1.87 7.18
N ARG A 168 7.46 0.61 6.76
CA ARG A 168 8.56 -0.06 6.06
C ARG A 168 8.44 0.01 4.54
N LEU A 169 7.24 0.13 3.99
CA LEU A 169 7.01 0.04 2.55
C LEU A 169 6.26 1.25 1.98
N ILE A 170 5.09 1.61 2.54
CA ILE A 170 4.21 2.57 1.90
C ILE A 170 4.75 4.00 2.05
N LEU A 171 4.94 4.48 3.28
CA LEU A 171 5.36 5.87 3.52
C LEU A 171 6.69 6.23 2.84
N PRO A 172 7.74 5.38 2.87
CA PRO A 172 9.00 5.68 2.20
C PRO A 172 8.90 5.86 0.68
N GLU A 173 7.86 5.27 0.05
CA GLU A 173 7.69 5.26 -1.40
C GLU A 173 6.42 5.98 -1.89
N LEU A 174 5.57 6.48 -0.99
CA LEU A 174 4.23 6.97 -1.33
C LEU A 174 4.26 8.10 -2.36
N GLY A 175 5.11 9.09 -2.16
CA GLY A 175 5.29 10.18 -3.12
C GLY A 175 5.85 9.69 -4.45
N HIS A 176 6.83 8.78 -4.42
CA HIS A 176 7.43 8.21 -5.62
C HIS A 176 6.42 7.40 -6.45
N VAL A 177 5.59 6.57 -5.80
CA VAL A 177 4.52 5.83 -6.48
C VAL A 177 3.58 6.80 -7.22
N VAL A 178 3.12 7.86 -6.55
CA VAL A 178 2.24 8.86 -7.16
C VAL A 178 2.93 9.58 -8.32
N GLN A 179 4.18 9.94 -8.19
CA GLN A 179 4.96 10.53 -9.28
C GLN A 179 5.05 9.62 -10.51
N GLN A 180 5.17 8.30 -10.32
CA GLN A 180 5.18 7.37 -11.46
C GLN A 180 3.83 7.29 -12.18
N LEU A 181 2.72 7.48 -11.45
CA LEU A 181 1.37 7.50 -12.01
C LEU A 181 1.09 8.77 -12.84
N ASP A 182 1.86 9.83 -12.65
CA ASP A 182 1.70 11.10 -13.37
C ASP A 182 2.45 11.15 -14.70
N LYS A 183 3.30 10.17 -14.96
CA LYS A 183 3.99 9.99 -16.24
C LYS A 183 3.08 9.38 -17.30
#